data_e0a561d2d391d665ef19552d2c72a815
#
_entry.id   e0a561d2d391d665ef19552d2c72a815
#
_cell.length_a   1.000
_cell.length_b   1.000
_cell.length_c   1.000
_cell.angle_alpha   90.00
_cell.angle_beta   90.00
_cell.angle_gamma   90.00
#
_symmetry.space_group_name_H-M   'P 1'
#
loop_
_entity.id
_entity.type
_entity.pdbx_description
1 polymer ?
#
loop_
_entity_poly.entity_id
_entity_poly.type
_entity_poly.pdbx_seq_one_letter_code
_entity_poly.pdbx_strand_id
1 'polypeptide(L)'
;PNLAWQGSGYVDCNAGTVPLESTFSGWHWTRTDPINGESWIFYNRESVSGAKEGLTLRYTDGGGLQRGIALDDGPPVKPTPIWRCARPVARTSGPSRIIKTLEDTPFYARSKMAVEHAGEQYTAMHEYVDLKRFSRPWVQRLLPFRMPRRARE
;
A
#
# COMPACT_ATOMS: atom_id res chain seq x y z
N PRO A 1 3.12 15.43 31.20
CA PRO A 1 3.36 16.42 30.14
C PRO A 1 2.26 16.30 29.09
N ASN A 2 1.60 17.41 28.77
CA ASN A 2 0.64 17.47 27.68
C ASN A 2 1.44 17.49 26.37
N LEU A 3 1.35 16.41 25.57
CA LEU A 3 1.93 16.35 24.25
C LEU A 3 0.87 16.90 23.26
N ALA A 4 1.23 17.92 22.52
CA ALA A 4 0.42 18.44 21.41
C ALA A 4 1.26 18.42 20.14
N TRP A 5 0.66 17.99 19.03
CA TRP A 5 1.28 18.01 17.71
C TRP A 5 0.23 18.38 16.65
N GLN A 6 0.71 18.86 15.51
CA GLN A 6 -0.12 19.19 14.37
C GLN A 6 0.52 18.58 13.11
N GLY A 7 -0.28 18.06 12.22
CA GLY A 7 0.18 17.43 10.97
C GLY A 7 -0.95 16.91 10.11
N SER A 8 -0.60 16.45 8.91
CA SER A 8 -1.53 15.75 8.01
C SER A 8 -1.79 14.34 8.52
N GLY A 9 -3.02 13.89 8.42
CA GLY A 9 -3.42 12.54 8.77
C GLY A 9 -4.29 11.90 7.69
N TYR A 10 -4.36 10.58 7.71
CA TYR A 10 -5.29 9.79 6.92
C TYR A 10 -5.85 8.66 7.77
N VAL A 11 -7.13 8.44 7.64
CA VAL A 11 -7.84 7.34 8.32
C VAL A 11 -8.71 6.63 7.30
N ASP A 12 -8.63 5.31 7.26
CA ASP A 12 -9.60 4.46 6.61
C ASP A 12 -10.06 3.36 7.56
N CYS A 13 -11.15 2.71 7.23
CA CYS A 13 -11.69 1.61 7.99
C CYS A 13 -12.22 0.54 7.04
N ASN A 14 -11.78 -0.69 7.25
CA ASN A 14 -12.26 -1.85 6.50
C ASN A 14 -12.93 -2.81 7.47
N ALA A 15 -14.07 -3.35 7.07
CA ALA A 15 -14.79 -4.36 7.83
C ALA A 15 -15.18 -5.53 6.95
N GLY A 16 -15.21 -6.72 7.52
CA GLY A 16 -15.59 -7.95 6.83
C GLY A 16 -16.14 -8.98 7.82
N THR A 17 -16.88 -9.96 7.32
CA THR A 17 -17.52 -11.02 8.11
C THR A 17 -16.75 -12.34 8.07
N VAL A 18 -15.70 -12.42 7.26
CA VAL A 18 -14.86 -13.62 7.11
C VAL A 18 -13.38 -13.24 7.19
N PRO A 19 -12.48 -14.17 7.53
CA PRO A 19 -11.04 -13.94 7.51
C PRO A 19 -10.57 -13.47 6.12
N LEU A 20 -9.68 -12.48 6.08
CA LEU A 20 -9.21 -11.87 4.82
C LEU A 20 -8.55 -12.90 3.89
N GLU A 21 -7.74 -13.79 4.45
CA GLU A 21 -7.02 -14.84 3.75
C GLU A 21 -7.91 -15.91 3.13
N SER A 22 -9.18 -15.98 3.52
CA SER A 22 -10.16 -16.88 2.89
C SER A 22 -10.73 -16.30 1.58
N THR A 23 -10.62 -15.00 1.40
CA THR A 23 -11.18 -14.29 0.23
C THR A 23 -10.09 -13.75 -0.69
N PHE A 24 -9.00 -13.24 -0.13
CA PHE A 24 -7.93 -12.59 -0.88
C PHE A 24 -6.59 -13.30 -0.75
N SER A 25 -5.82 -13.29 -1.83
CA SER A 25 -4.41 -13.69 -1.83
C SER A 25 -3.47 -12.54 -1.47
N GLY A 26 -3.93 -11.31 -1.65
CA GLY A 26 -3.21 -10.11 -1.28
C GLY A 26 -3.77 -8.86 -1.94
N TRP A 27 -3.24 -7.72 -1.55
CA TRP A 27 -3.51 -6.43 -2.18
C TRP A 27 -2.35 -5.47 -2.01
N HIS A 28 -2.31 -4.48 -2.86
CA HIS A 28 -1.49 -3.29 -2.64
C HIS A 28 -2.34 -2.02 -2.74
N TRP A 29 -1.93 -1.04 -1.98
CA TRP A 29 -2.59 0.24 -1.85
C TRP A 29 -1.55 1.36 -1.90
N THR A 30 -1.87 2.43 -2.61
CA THR A 30 -1.00 3.60 -2.69
C THR A 30 -1.85 4.85 -2.60
N ARG A 31 -1.50 5.77 -1.70
CA ARG A 31 -2.10 7.09 -1.57
C ARG A 31 -1.03 8.16 -1.75
N THR A 32 -1.25 9.07 -2.68
CA THR A 32 -0.36 10.21 -2.87
C THR A 32 -0.61 11.29 -1.81
N ASP A 33 0.45 12.00 -1.42
CA ASP A 33 0.29 13.24 -0.68
C ASP A 33 -0.34 14.29 -1.61
N PRO A 34 -1.18 15.20 -1.08
CA PRO A 34 -1.84 16.20 -1.94
C PRO A 34 -0.84 17.13 -2.64
N ILE A 35 -1.07 17.37 -3.93
CA ILE A 35 -0.43 18.44 -4.70
C ILE A 35 -1.55 19.31 -5.28
N ASN A 36 -1.49 20.62 -5.05
CA ASN A 36 -2.51 21.59 -5.52
C ASN A 36 -3.94 21.17 -5.11
N GLY A 37 -4.11 20.62 -3.90
CA GLY A 37 -5.41 20.13 -3.41
C GLY A 37 -5.88 18.83 -4.07
N GLU A 38 -5.04 18.14 -4.84
CA GLU A 38 -5.36 16.87 -5.49
C GLU A 38 -4.53 15.73 -4.93
N SER A 39 -5.17 14.60 -4.66
CA SER A 39 -4.51 13.34 -4.30
C SER A 39 -5.16 12.14 -4.99
N TRP A 40 -4.36 11.08 -5.15
CA TRP A 40 -4.77 9.84 -5.80
C TRP A 40 -4.67 8.67 -4.85
N ILE A 41 -5.60 7.72 -5.01
CA ILE A 41 -5.59 6.42 -4.34
C ILE A 41 -5.64 5.36 -5.42
N PHE A 42 -4.68 4.43 -5.39
CA PHE A 42 -4.63 3.23 -6.23
C PHE A 42 -4.75 2.03 -5.30
N TYR A 43 -5.72 1.18 -5.55
CA TYR A 43 -5.96 -0.01 -4.76
C TYR A 43 -6.19 -1.20 -5.68
N ASN A 44 -5.30 -2.17 -5.67
CA ASN A 44 -5.40 -3.40 -6.44
C ASN A 44 -5.42 -4.59 -5.50
N ARG A 45 -6.35 -5.50 -5.71
CA ARG A 45 -6.52 -6.73 -4.92
C ARG A 45 -6.56 -7.95 -5.82
N GLU A 46 -6.10 -9.06 -5.29
CA GLU A 46 -6.19 -10.38 -5.93
C GLU A 46 -6.95 -11.33 -5.00
N SER A 47 -7.98 -12.00 -5.54
CA SER A 47 -8.72 -13.01 -4.80
C SER A 47 -7.94 -14.33 -4.72
N VAL A 48 -8.38 -15.25 -3.87
CA VAL A 48 -7.82 -16.60 -3.79
C VAL A 48 -8.04 -17.39 -5.10
N SER A 49 -9.05 -17.03 -5.90
CA SER A 49 -9.29 -17.62 -7.23
C SER A 49 -8.38 -17.04 -8.33
N GLY A 50 -7.58 -16.02 -8.00
CA GLY A 50 -6.68 -15.34 -8.95
C GLY A 50 -7.35 -14.18 -9.71
N ALA A 51 -8.62 -13.88 -9.46
CA ALA A 51 -9.26 -12.71 -10.05
C ALA A 51 -8.65 -11.43 -9.49
N LYS A 52 -8.30 -10.50 -10.38
CA LYS A 52 -7.73 -9.19 -10.04
C LYS A 52 -8.77 -8.10 -10.20
N GLU A 53 -8.82 -7.21 -9.24
CA GLU A 53 -9.68 -6.03 -9.26
C GLU A 53 -8.90 -4.80 -8.85
N GLY A 54 -9.12 -3.70 -9.54
CA GLY A 54 -8.49 -2.42 -9.26
C GLY A 54 -9.51 -1.32 -8.96
N LEU A 55 -9.10 -0.36 -8.17
CA LEU A 55 -9.83 0.87 -7.88
C LEU A 55 -8.85 2.04 -7.94
N THR A 56 -9.20 3.05 -8.73
CA THR A 56 -8.51 4.34 -8.74
C THR A 56 -9.48 5.42 -8.28
N LEU A 57 -9.06 6.20 -7.28
CA LEU A 57 -9.83 7.33 -6.79
C LEU A 57 -8.99 8.60 -6.91
N ARG A 58 -9.61 9.68 -7.34
CA ARG A 58 -9.08 11.04 -7.32
C ARG A 58 -9.86 11.85 -6.31
N TYR A 59 -9.17 12.45 -5.39
CA TYR A 59 -9.73 13.40 -4.43
C TYR A 59 -9.26 14.81 -4.78
N THR A 60 -10.17 15.77 -4.71
CA THR A 60 -9.88 17.21 -4.86
C THR A 60 -10.54 17.99 -3.75
N ASP A 61 -9.85 18.99 -3.19
CA ASP A 61 -10.33 19.80 -2.05
C ASP A 61 -11.69 20.44 -2.28
N GLY A 62 -12.01 20.82 -3.50
CA GLY A 62 -13.29 21.47 -3.83
C GLY A 62 -14.35 20.57 -4.47
N GLY A 63 -13.99 19.36 -4.90
CA GLY A 63 -14.84 18.51 -5.75
C GLY A 63 -15.18 17.15 -5.19
N GLY A 64 -14.62 16.81 -4.04
CA GLY A 64 -14.86 15.52 -3.42
C GLY A 64 -14.14 14.37 -4.14
N LEU A 65 -14.73 13.18 -4.05
CA LEU A 65 -14.15 11.92 -4.49
C LEU A 65 -14.68 11.53 -5.87
N GLN A 66 -13.78 11.29 -6.81
CA GLN A 66 -14.09 10.79 -8.16
C GLN A 66 -13.48 9.42 -8.37
N ARG A 67 -14.23 8.51 -8.98
CA ARG A 67 -13.70 7.20 -9.39
C ARG A 67 -13.09 7.31 -10.77
N GLY A 68 -11.81 6.94 -10.88
CA GLY A 68 -11.09 6.83 -12.15
C GLY A 68 -11.13 5.43 -12.74
N ILE A 69 -10.44 5.25 -13.86
CA ILE A 69 -10.23 3.93 -14.48
C ILE A 69 -9.28 3.15 -13.57
N ALA A 70 -9.63 1.89 -13.28
CA ALA A 70 -8.74 0.98 -12.56
C ALA A 70 -7.44 0.76 -13.34
N LEU A 71 -6.31 0.86 -12.66
CA LEU A 71 -5.00 0.64 -13.26
C LEU A 71 -4.53 -0.79 -12.98
N ASP A 72 -3.99 -1.43 -14.00
CA ASP A 72 -3.29 -2.72 -13.85
C ASP A 72 -2.03 -2.58 -12.98
N ASP A 73 -1.45 -3.73 -12.62
CA ASP A 73 -0.14 -3.75 -11.97
C ASP A 73 0.94 -3.26 -12.93
N GLY A 74 1.78 -2.39 -12.44
CA GLY A 74 2.99 -1.90 -13.11
C GLY A 74 4.21 -2.78 -12.82
N PRO A 75 5.38 -2.41 -13.33
CA PRO A 75 6.64 -3.06 -12.98
C PRO A 75 6.84 -3.00 -11.46
N PRO A 76 7.11 -4.14 -10.79
CA PRO A 76 7.30 -4.13 -9.35
C PRO A 76 8.59 -3.38 -8.97
N VAL A 77 8.54 -2.68 -7.83
CA VAL A 77 9.74 -2.07 -7.25
C VAL A 77 10.51 -3.08 -6.39
N LYS A 78 11.74 -2.71 -5.97
CA LYS A 78 12.59 -3.60 -5.16
C LYS A 78 11.82 -4.14 -3.94
N PRO A 79 11.90 -5.45 -3.64
CA PRO A 79 11.32 -6.02 -2.44
C PRO A 79 11.96 -5.43 -1.17
N THR A 80 11.34 -5.67 -0.03
CA THR A 80 11.85 -5.19 1.26
C THR A 80 13.21 -5.81 1.60
N PRO A 81 14.08 -5.08 2.33
CA PRO A 81 15.46 -5.54 2.57
C PRO A 81 15.57 -6.75 3.51
N ILE A 82 14.73 -6.85 4.55
CA ILE A 82 14.83 -7.90 5.58
C ILE A 82 14.05 -9.15 5.15
N TRP A 83 12.73 -9.01 5.00
CA TRP A 83 11.83 -10.14 4.74
C TRP A 83 11.59 -10.43 3.27
N ARG A 84 12.16 -9.62 2.38
CA ARG A 84 12.01 -9.78 0.93
C ARG A 84 10.53 -9.82 0.50
N CYS A 85 9.69 -9.08 1.23
CA CYS A 85 8.29 -8.90 0.87
C CYS A 85 8.21 -8.16 -0.47
N ALA A 86 7.40 -8.65 -1.39
CA ALA A 86 7.19 -8.01 -2.69
C ALA A 86 6.56 -6.62 -2.51
N ARG A 87 6.67 -5.78 -3.54
CA ARG A 87 6.04 -4.46 -3.59
C ARG A 87 5.47 -4.23 -5.00
N PRO A 88 4.37 -4.92 -5.34
CA PRO A 88 3.64 -4.61 -6.56
C PRO A 88 3.10 -3.18 -6.47
N VAL A 89 3.02 -2.49 -7.59
CA VAL A 89 2.54 -1.11 -7.67
C VAL A 89 1.56 -0.97 -8.83
N ALA A 90 0.65 -0.02 -8.76
CA ALA A 90 -0.23 0.29 -9.89
C ALA A 90 0.58 0.87 -11.06
N ARG A 91 0.15 0.58 -12.27
CA ARG A 91 0.71 1.13 -13.52
C ARG A 91 0.29 2.59 -13.70
N THR A 92 1.00 3.49 -13.08
CA THR A 92 0.82 4.92 -13.24
C THR A 92 1.43 5.43 -14.55
N SER A 93 1.27 6.71 -14.88
CA SER A 93 1.75 7.28 -16.15
C SER A 93 3.29 7.36 -16.26
N GLY A 94 4.01 7.25 -15.15
CA GLY A 94 5.46 7.22 -15.11
C GLY A 94 6.01 6.28 -14.06
N PRO A 95 7.31 6.33 -13.78
CA PRO A 95 7.98 5.40 -12.89
C PRO A 95 7.61 5.58 -11.42
N SER A 96 7.57 4.48 -10.69
CA SER A 96 7.48 4.45 -9.24
C SER A 96 8.81 4.03 -8.63
N ARG A 97 9.24 4.68 -7.54
CA ARG A 97 10.48 4.32 -6.83
C ARG A 97 10.31 4.43 -5.32
N ILE A 98 11.00 3.57 -4.59
CA ILE A 98 11.05 3.62 -3.12
C ILE A 98 11.92 4.82 -2.69
N ILE A 99 11.38 5.63 -1.79
CA ILE A 99 12.12 6.66 -1.04
C ILE A 99 12.61 6.06 0.27
N LYS A 100 11.70 5.37 1.01
CA LYS A 100 12.00 4.82 2.33
C LYS A 100 11.14 3.61 2.63
N THR A 101 11.72 2.55 3.20
CA THR A 101 10.99 1.44 3.79
C THR A 101 10.60 1.81 5.23
N LEU A 102 9.31 1.83 5.53
CA LEU A 102 8.78 2.20 6.84
C LEU A 102 8.50 0.96 7.70
N GLU A 103 7.92 -0.07 7.07
CA GLU A 103 7.71 -1.37 7.69
C GLU A 103 8.11 -2.49 6.74
N ASP A 104 8.75 -3.50 7.30
CA ASP A 104 9.21 -4.69 6.63
C ASP A 104 8.89 -5.88 7.52
N THR A 105 7.89 -6.65 7.15
CA THR A 105 7.47 -7.85 7.88
C THR A 105 7.40 -9.04 6.92
N PRO A 106 7.25 -10.27 7.43
CA PRO A 106 7.17 -11.46 6.57
C PRO A 106 6.07 -11.40 5.50
N PHE A 107 4.99 -10.65 5.72
CA PHE A 107 3.81 -10.63 4.86
C PHE A 107 3.26 -9.23 4.57
N TYR A 108 3.86 -8.19 5.14
CA TYR A 108 3.41 -6.81 4.97
C TYR A 108 4.59 -5.86 4.78
N ALA A 109 4.43 -4.96 3.85
CA ALA A 109 5.40 -3.90 3.58
C ALA A 109 4.71 -2.54 3.54
N ARG A 110 5.28 -1.54 4.23
CA ARG A 110 4.89 -0.13 4.10
C ARG A 110 6.09 0.69 3.64
N SER A 111 5.88 1.56 2.68
CA SER A 111 6.96 2.34 2.07
C SER A 111 6.51 3.76 1.75
N LYS A 112 7.42 4.72 1.88
CA LYS A 112 7.29 6.02 1.25
C LYS A 112 7.84 5.91 -0.17
N MET A 113 7.09 6.41 -1.16
CA MET A 113 7.43 6.29 -2.57
C MET A 113 7.38 7.64 -3.28
N ALA A 114 8.10 7.76 -4.38
CA ALA A 114 7.81 8.73 -5.43
C ALA A 114 7.02 8.00 -6.53
N VAL A 115 5.95 8.63 -6.99
CA VAL A 115 5.02 8.12 -8.01
C VAL A 115 4.77 9.23 -9.01
N GLU A 116 4.94 8.95 -10.30
CA GLU A 116 4.58 9.88 -11.36
C GLU A 116 3.21 9.49 -11.93
N HIS A 117 2.25 10.42 -11.86
CA HIS A 117 0.90 10.20 -12.39
C HIS A 117 0.28 11.53 -12.84
N ALA A 118 -0.49 11.48 -13.93
CA ALA A 118 -1.19 12.64 -14.52
C ALA A 118 -0.27 13.86 -14.76
N GLY A 119 1.00 13.63 -15.09
CA GLY A 119 1.97 14.69 -15.35
C GLY A 119 2.67 15.29 -14.13
N GLU A 120 2.33 14.82 -12.93
CA GLU A 120 2.89 15.29 -11.67
C GLU A 120 3.71 14.21 -10.97
N GLN A 121 4.68 14.61 -10.16
CA GLN A 121 5.46 13.70 -9.31
C GLN A 121 5.05 13.82 -7.86
N TYR A 122 4.37 12.79 -7.36
CA TYR A 122 3.85 12.74 -5.99
C TYR A 122 4.81 12.01 -5.05
N THR A 123 4.84 12.44 -3.80
CA THR A 123 5.18 11.58 -2.68
C THR A 123 3.96 10.76 -2.32
N ALA A 124 4.15 9.47 -2.01
CA ALA A 124 3.04 8.57 -1.70
C ALA A 124 3.37 7.62 -0.55
N MET A 125 2.35 7.25 0.19
CA MET A 125 2.37 6.08 1.07
C MET A 125 1.93 4.86 0.27
N HIS A 126 2.71 3.79 0.33
CA HIS A 126 2.42 2.52 -0.32
C HIS A 126 2.44 1.39 0.69
N GLU A 127 1.47 0.49 0.57
CA GLU A 127 1.33 -0.71 1.38
C GLU A 127 1.08 -1.94 0.49
N TYR A 128 1.65 -3.07 0.90
CA TYR A 128 1.38 -4.38 0.32
C TYR A 128 1.16 -5.41 1.41
N VAL A 129 0.13 -6.21 1.24
CA VAL A 129 -0.20 -7.36 2.10
C VAL A 129 -0.19 -8.63 1.28
N ASP A 130 0.62 -9.60 1.68
CA ASP A 130 0.71 -10.94 1.10
C ASP A 130 0.03 -11.95 2.02
N LEU A 131 -1.24 -12.24 1.76
CA LEU A 131 -2.03 -13.17 2.56
C LEU A 131 -1.64 -14.63 2.33
N LYS A 132 -1.08 -14.95 1.15
CA LYS A 132 -0.50 -16.29 0.90
C LYS A 132 0.68 -16.56 1.83
N ARG A 133 1.55 -15.55 2.06
CA ARG A 133 2.64 -15.66 3.04
C ARG A 133 2.13 -15.57 4.47
N PHE A 134 1.16 -14.70 4.75
CA PHE A 134 0.52 -14.61 6.07
C PHE A 134 0.03 -15.96 6.56
N SER A 135 -0.64 -16.74 5.71
CA SER A 135 -1.18 -18.06 6.03
C SER A 135 -0.13 -19.17 6.19
N ARG A 136 1.15 -18.89 5.93
CA ARG A 136 2.20 -19.92 6.11
C ARG A 136 2.45 -20.24 7.58
N PRO A 137 2.57 -21.53 7.97
CA PRO A 137 2.75 -21.92 9.37
C PRO A 137 3.93 -21.25 10.08
N TRP A 138 5.03 -21.00 9.36
CA TRP A 138 6.18 -20.32 9.92
C TRP A 138 5.91 -18.85 10.23
N VAL A 139 5.10 -18.15 9.40
CA VAL A 139 4.69 -16.76 9.66
C VAL A 139 3.77 -16.72 10.87
N GLN A 140 2.77 -17.62 10.93
CA GLN A 140 1.83 -17.70 12.05
C GLN A 140 2.56 -17.92 13.38
N ARG A 141 3.62 -18.74 13.41
CA ARG A 141 4.44 -18.97 14.60
C ARG A 141 5.25 -17.73 15.02
N LEU A 142 5.53 -16.81 14.12
CA LEU A 142 6.26 -15.57 14.43
C LEU A 142 5.37 -14.45 14.98
N LEU A 143 4.06 -14.48 14.74
CA LEU A 143 3.14 -13.39 15.12
C LEU A 143 3.18 -13.02 16.62
N PRO A 144 3.31 -13.97 17.58
CA PRO A 144 3.43 -13.64 18.99
C PRO A 144 4.74 -12.94 19.36
N PHE A 145 5.75 -12.99 18.52
CA PHE A 145 7.07 -12.44 18.81
C PHE A 145 7.27 -11.06 18.23
N ARG A 146 8.09 -10.25 18.92
CA ARG A 146 8.51 -8.95 18.38
C ARG A 146 9.52 -9.16 17.25
N MET A 147 9.05 -9.04 16.01
CA MET A 147 9.89 -9.15 14.82
C MET A 147 10.56 -7.81 14.47
N PRO A 148 11.77 -7.81 13.84
CA PRO A 148 12.31 -6.63 13.22
C PRO A 148 11.32 -6.12 12.15
N ARG A 149 10.90 -4.86 12.28
CA ARG A 149 9.89 -4.26 11.38
C ARG A 149 10.42 -3.08 10.58
N ARG A 150 11.62 -2.63 10.90
CA ARG A 150 12.26 -1.49 10.23
C ARG A 150 13.66 -1.88 9.79
N ALA A 151 14.00 -1.57 8.55
CA ALA A 151 15.39 -1.57 8.13
C ALA A 151 16.10 -0.39 8.84
N ARG A 152 17.29 -0.64 9.42
CA ARG A 152 18.19 0.45 9.79
C ARG A 152 18.74 1.03 8.50
N GLU A 153 18.59 2.32 8.32
CA GLU A 153 19.23 3.10 7.25
C GLU A 153 20.63 3.47 7.65
#